data_912af586a22f52238fbbb9c44caabb8c
#
_entry.id   912af586a22f52238fbbb9c44caabb8c
#
_cell.length_a   1.000
_cell.length_b   1.000
_cell.length_c   1.000
_cell.angle_alpha   90.00
_cell.angle_beta   90.00
_cell.angle_gamma   90.00
#
_symmetry.space_group_name_H-M   'P 1'
#
loop_
_entity.id
_entity.type
_entity.pdbx_description
1 polymer ?
#
loop_
_entity_poly.entity_id
_entity_poly.type
_entity_poly.pdbx_seq_one_letter_code
_entity_poly.pdbx_strand_id
1 'polypeptide(L)'
;KRGKFETTVVVSPLISLMQDQIEHLKKLNINAEMISSKESADSRKDAFRKFRNGELDMIYLSPEMLSKSQQCKNTIKLLYDSGKLARIVIDEAHCVSSWGHDFRPDYKLLGFSKQEYPDIPMMALTATASVKVKVDILNQLGIKNDQVFQQTFNRPHLLYMVRQKNKNTILEMTNEIKTRF
;
A
#
# COMPACT_ATOMS: atom_id res chain seq x y z
N LYS A 1 -20.04 -4.39 14.00
CA LYS A 1 -18.99 -5.32 14.50
C LYS A 1 -18.78 -6.36 13.42
N ARG A 2 -17.70 -6.28 12.65
CA ARG A 2 -17.31 -7.33 11.70
C ARG A 2 -16.61 -8.43 12.47
N GLY A 3 -16.79 -9.69 12.04
CA GLY A 3 -16.33 -10.86 12.77
C GLY A 3 -14.80 -10.95 12.88
N LYS A 4 -14.35 -11.85 13.73
CA LYS A 4 -12.96 -12.01 14.18
C LYS A 4 -12.00 -12.61 13.11
N PHE A 5 -12.49 -12.91 11.89
CA PHE A 5 -11.77 -13.62 10.83
C PHE A 5 -12.04 -13.03 9.44
N GLU A 6 -11.76 -11.75 9.27
CA GLU A 6 -11.93 -11.08 7.98
C GLU A 6 -10.57 -10.64 7.44
N THR A 7 -10.27 -11.02 6.20
CA THR A 7 -9.00 -10.71 5.55
C THR A 7 -9.00 -9.31 4.95
N THR A 8 -7.96 -8.53 5.21
CA THR A 8 -7.65 -7.27 4.53
C THR A 8 -6.74 -7.55 3.33
N VAL A 9 -7.12 -7.09 2.15
CA VAL A 9 -6.28 -7.12 0.94
C VAL A 9 -5.54 -5.80 0.83
N VAL A 10 -4.21 -5.85 0.78
CA VAL A 10 -3.33 -4.69 0.61
C VAL A 10 -2.64 -4.79 -0.74
N VAL A 11 -2.79 -3.77 -1.57
CA VAL A 11 -2.08 -3.65 -2.85
C VAL A 11 -0.94 -2.66 -2.69
N SER A 12 0.29 -3.11 -2.88
CA SER A 12 1.50 -2.27 -2.76
C SER A 12 2.46 -2.55 -3.91
N PRO A 13 3.19 -1.54 -4.42
CA PRO A 13 4.01 -1.69 -5.62
C PRO A 13 5.42 -2.23 -5.37
N LEU A 14 5.87 -2.23 -4.12
CA LEU A 14 7.26 -2.52 -3.74
C LEU A 14 7.34 -3.79 -2.89
N ILE A 15 7.86 -4.87 -3.49
CA ILE A 15 7.98 -6.18 -2.83
C ILE A 15 8.83 -6.12 -1.56
N SER A 16 9.93 -5.38 -1.57
CA SER A 16 10.80 -5.21 -0.38
C SER A 16 10.05 -4.55 0.77
N LEU A 17 9.28 -3.51 0.49
CA LEU A 17 8.47 -2.82 1.50
C LEU A 17 7.37 -3.75 2.05
N MET A 18 6.73 -4.54 1.19
CA MET A 18 5.75 -5.55 1.64
C MET A 18 6.40 -6.57 2.60
N GLN A 19 7.62 -7.03 2.30
CA GLN A 19 8.36 -7.96 3.16
C GLN A 19 8.62 -7.38 4.54
N ASP A 20 9.16 -6.16 4.60
CA ASP A 20 9.45 -5.46 5.86
C ASP A 20 8.17 -5.26 6.70
N GLN A 21 7.07 -4.86 6.05
CA GLN A 21 5.78 -4.70 6.71
C GLN A 21 5.24 -6.02 7.26
N ILE A 22 5.32 -7.10 6.49
CA ILE A 22 4.87 -8.44 6.90
C ILE A 22 5.69 -8.96 8.08
N GLU A 23 7.01 -8.79 8.05
CA GLU A 23 7.86 -9.17 9.19
C GLU A 23 7.49 -8.42 10.46
N HIS A 24 7.20 -7.12 10.34
CA HIS A 24 6.73 -6.32 11.47
C HIS A 24 5.37 -6.80 12.00
N LEU A 25 4.42 -7.08 11.10
CA LEU A 25 3.09 -7.59 11.46
C LEU A 25 3.15 -8.95 12.15
N LYS A 26 4.01 -9.86 11.67
CA LYS A 26 4.22 -11.18 12.29
C LYS A 26 4.76 -11.07 13.72
N LYS A 27 5.65 -10.09 14.01
CA LYS A 27 6.11 -9.79 15.37
C LYS A 27 4.99 -9.32 16.30
N LEU A 28 3.92 -8.78 15.74
CA LEU A 28 2.70 -8.36 16.45
C LEU A 28 1.63 -9.47 16.51
N ASN A 29 1.95 -10.71 16.13
CA ASN A 29 1.03 -11.84 16.02
C ASN A 29 -0.14 -11.61 15.05
N ILE A 30 0.09 -10.83 13.97
CA ILE A 30 -0.85 -10.64 12.87
C ILE A 30 -0.45 -11.59 11.74
N ASN A 31 -1.40 -12.44 11.30
CA ASN A 31 -1.17 -13.38 10.20
C ASN A 31 -1.17 -12.65 8.86
N ALA A 32 0.00 -12.24 8.43
CA ALA A 32 0.20 -11.54 7.15
C ALA A 32 1.10 -12.37 6.22
N GLU A 33 0.69 -12.45 4.95
CA GLU A 33 1.46 -13.09 3.88
C GLU A 33 1.46 -12.20 2.64
N MET A 34 2.33 -12.50 1.67
CA MET A 34 2.23 -11.88 0.34
C MET A 34 2.16 -12.94 -0.74
N ILE A 35 1.66 -12.53 -1.90
CA ILE A 35 1.71 -13.32 -3.12
C ILE A 35 2.41 -12.46 -4.17
N SER A 36 3.61 -12.87 -4.54
CA SER A 36 4.42 -12.19 -5.54
C SER A 36 5.02 -13.16 -6.55
N SER A 37 5.51 -12.64 -7.66
CA SER A 37 6.19 -13.45 -8.68
C SER A 37 7.59 -13.92 -8.26
N LYS A 38 8.16 -13.34 -7.19
CA LYS A 38 9.50 -13.66 -6.70
C LYS A 38 9.54 -14.82 -5.71
N GLU A 39 8.39 -15.25 -5.22
CA GLU A 39 8.32 -16.36 -4.27
C GLU A 39 8.41 -17.71 -4.96
N SER A 40 8.87 -18.72 -4.20
CA SER A 40 8.85 -20.10 -4.66
C SER A 40 7.42 -20.57 -4.97
N ALA A 41 7.29 -21.56 -5.85
CA ALA A 41 5.99 -22.10 -6.20
C ALA A 41 5.25 -22.66 -4.97
N ASP A 42 5.97 -23.31 -4.06
CA ASP A 42 5.39 -23.92 -2.85
C ASP A 42 4.93 -22.86 -1.84
N SER A 43 5.76 -21.83 -1.57
CA SER A 43 5.39 -20.71 -0.71
C SER A 43 4.13 -20.00 -1.24
N ARG A 44 4.11 -19.72 -2.53
CA ARG A 44 2.96 -19.08 -3.18
C ARG A 44 1.69 -19.95 -3.10
N LYS A 45 1.82 -21.28 -3.27
CA LYS A 45 0.71 -22.23 -3.16
C LYS A 45 0.14 -22.25 -1.73
N ASP A 46 1.00 -22.26 -0.70
CA ASP A 46 0.56 -22.21 0.69
C ASP A 46 -0.11 -20.87 1.04
N ALA A 47 0.46 -19.73 0.60
CA ALA A 47 -0.15 -18.42 0.77
C ALA A 47 -1.54 -18.34 0.12
N PHE A 48 -1.72 -18.88 -1.09
CA PHE A 48 -3.03 -18.96 -1.73
C PHE A 48 -4.01 -19.87 -0.98
N ARG A 49 -3.55 -20.99 -0.44
CA ARG A 49 -4.37 -21.88 0.39
C ARG A 49 -4.90 -21.15 1.62
N LYS A 50 -4.01 -20.51 2.38
CA LYS A 50 -4.37 -19.70 3.57
C LYS A 50 -5.32 -18.56 3.21
N PHE A 51 -5.02 -17.84 2.12
CA PHE A 51 -5.84 -16.74 1.63
C PHE A 51 -7.27 -17.21 1.28
N ARG A 52 -7.39 -18.30 0.54
CA ARG A 52 -8.68 -18.89 0.15
C ARG A 52 -9.51 -19.35 1.35
N ASN A 53 -8.87 -19.87 2.37
CA ASN A 53 -9.53 -20.36 3.58
C ASN A 53 -9.95 -19.22 4.53
N GLY A 54 -9.44 -17.99 4.30
CA GLY A 54 -9.64 -16.85 5.20
C GLY A 54 -8.86 -17.01 6.51
N GLU A 55 -7.70 -17.67 6.46
CA GLU A 55 -6.80 -17.88 7.61
C GLU A 55 -5.88 -16.67 7.86
N LEU A 56 -5.86 -15.69 6.93
CA LEU A 56 -4.98 -14.53 7.01
C LEU A 56 -5.75 -13.30 7.49
N ASP A 57 -5.14 -12.52 8.37
CA ASP A 57 -5.61 -11.19 8.73
C ASP A 57 -5.33 -10.19 7.59
N MET A 58 -4.17 -10.32 6.93
CA MET A 58 -3.75 -9.46 5.83
C MET A 58 -3.07 -10.26 4.71
N ILE A 59 -3.38 -9.90 3.48
CA ILE A 59 -2.67 -10.40 2.29
C ILE A 59 -2.15 -9.24 1.46
N TYR A 60 -0.86 -9.27 1.16
CA TYR A 60 -0.21 -8.29 0.29
C TYR A 60 -0.11 -8.82 -1.13
N LEU A 61 -0.52 -8.00 -2.09
CA LEU A 61 -0.51 -8.31 -3.51
C LEU A 61 0.17 -7.19 -4.28
N SER A 62 0.93 -7.52 -5.32
CA SER A 62 1.32 -6.49 -6.26
C SER A 62 0.14 -6.08 -7.15
N PRO A 63 0.14 -4.85 -7.71
CA PRO A 63 -0.94 -4.39 -8.59
C PRO A 63 -1.13 -5.32 -9.79
N GLU A 64 -0.03 -5.89 -10.35
CA GLU A 64 -0.07 -6.83 -11.45
C GLU A 64 -0.74 -8.17 -11.04
N MET A 65 -0.48 -8.63 -9.81
CA MET A 65 -1.13 -9.84 -9.30
C MET A 65 -2.63 -9.65 -9.18
N LEU A 66 -3.07 -8.50 -8.69
CA LEU A 66 -4.50 -8.23 -8.58
C LEU A 66 -5.15 -7.98 -9.95
N SER A 67 -4.48 -7.27 -10.85
CA SER A 67 -5.04 -6.94 -12.17
C SER A 67 -5.07 -8.12 -13.14
N LYS A 68 -4.05 -9.01 -13.12
CA LYS A 68 -3.84 -10.06 -14.15
C LYS A 68 -4.14 -11.48 -13.67
N SER A 69 -4.04 -11.76 -12.35
CA SER A 69 -4.24 -13.12 -11.85
C SER A 69 -5.71 -13.44 -11.64
N GLN A 70 -6.26 -14.32 -12.49
CA GLN A 70 -7.62 -14.81 -12.31
C GLN A 70 -7.79 -15.55 -10.98
N GLN A 71 -6.76 -16.26 -10.52
CA GLN A 71 -6.78 -16.95 -9.23
C GLN A 71 -6.93 -15.94 -8.05
N CYS A 72 -6.23 -14.80 -8.08
CA CYS A 72 -6.41 -13.75 -7.08
C CYS A 72 -7.84 -13.21 -7.11
N LYS A 73 -8.35 -12.86 -8.29
CA LYS A 73 -9.72 -12.33 -8.44
C LYS A 73 -10.76 -13.30 -7.91
N ASN A 74 -10.66 -14.59 -8.30
CA ASN A 74 -11.58 -15.63 -7.84
C ASN A 74 -11.51 -15.82 -6.31
N THR A 75 -10.31 -15.71 -5.72
CA THR A 75 -10.14 -15.85 -4.26
C THR A 75 -10.75 -14.67 -3.52
N ILE A 76 -10.54 -13.44 -4.01
CA ILE A 76 -11.16 -12.24 -3.41
C ILE A 76 -12.69 -12.33 -3.51
N LYS A 77 -13.20 -12.75 -4.67
CA LYS A 77 -14.64 -12.95 -4.85
C LYS A 77 -15.21 -13.99 -3.87
N LEU A 78 -14.52 -15.12 -3.69
CA LEU A 78 -14.92 -16.13 -2.71
C LEU A 78 -14.99 -15.57 -1.28
N LEU A 79 -13.99 -14.76 -0.87
CA LEU A 79 -13.99 -14.12 0.45
C LEU A 79 -15.11 -13.08 0.57
N TYR A 80 -15.38 -12.34 -0.50
CA TYR A 80 -16.49 -11.38 -0.54
C TYR A 80 -17.84 -12.10 -0.37
N ASP A 81 -18.10 -13.12 -1.19
CA ASP A 81 -19.36 -13.88 -1.17
C ASP A 81 -19.59 -14.61 0.17
N SER A 82 -18.51 -14.98 0.86
CA SER A 82 -18.56 -15.62 2.20
C SER A 82 -18.53 -14.63 3.38
N GLY A 83 -18.52 -13.31 3.13
CA GLY A 83 -18.47 -12.27 4.17
C GLY A 83 -17.13 -12.19 4.91
N LYS A 84 -16.06 -12.75 4.35
CA LYS A 84 -14.71 -12.78 4.95
C LYS A 84 -13.76 -11.71 4.41
N LEU A 85 -14.18 -10.88 3.46
CA LEU A 85 -13.39 -9.76 2.95
C LEU A 85 -13.64 -8.51 3.80
N ALA A 86 -12.65 -8.08 4.57
CA ALA A 86 -12.78 -6.95 5.48
C ALA A 86 -12.71 -5.60 4.75
N ARG A 87 -11.68 -5.40 3.94
CA ARG A 87 -11.40 -4.15 3.22
C ARG A 87 -10.34 -4.36 2.15
N ILE A 88 -10.25 -3.38 1.25
CA ILE A 88 -9.18 -3.29 0.26
C ILE A 88 -8.39 -2.01 0.53
N VAL A 89 -7.07 -2.12 0.63
CA VAL A 89 -6.14 -1.02 0.86
C VAL A 89 -5.26 -0.87 -0.37
N ILE A 90 -5.21 0.33 -0.92
CA ILE A 90 -4.34 0.71 -2.03
C ILE A 90 -3.23 1.58 -1.46
N ASP A 91 -2.06 1.00 -1.31
CA ASP A 91 -0.87 1.69 -0.87
C ASP A 91 -0.21 2.40 -2.07
N GLU A 92 0.52 3.49 -1.81
CA GLU A 92 1.10 4.37 -2.84
C GLU A 92 0.08 4.76 -3.91
N ALA A 93 -1.11 5.12 -3.49
CA ALA A 93 -2.25 5.39 -4.37
C ALA A 93 -1.99 6.49 -5.41
N HIS A 94 -0.95 7.34 -5.22
CA HIS A 94 -0.53 8.31 -6.24
C HIS A 94 -0.12 7.64 -7.57
N CYS A 95 0.25 6.35 -7.55
CA CYS A 95 0.54 5.57 -8.75
C CYS A 95 -0.67 5.38 -9.68
N VAL A 96 -1.89 5.59 -9.19
CA VAL A 96 -3.13 5.57 -10.01
C VAL A 96 -3.16 6.75 -10.98
N SER A 97 -2.63 7.89 -10.55
CA SER A 97 -2.75 9.15 -11.27
C SER A 97 -1.65 9.34 -12.31
N SER A 98 -2.03 9.67 -13.54
CA SER A 98 -1.09 10.10 -14.57
C SER A 98 -0.41 11.46 -14.27
N TRP A 99 -0.91 12.18 -13.27
CA TRP A 99 -0.32 13.41 -12.75
C TRP A 99 0.60 13.16 -11.55
N GLY A 100 0.66 11.90 -11.07
CA GLY A 100 1.61 11.48 -10.04
C GLY A 100 3.01 11.30 -10.61
N HIS A 101 4.00 11.29 -9.73
CA HIS A 101 5.42 11.16 -10.13
C HIS A 101 5.82 9.71 -10.48
N ASP A 102 5.01 8.71 -10.11
CA ASP A 102 5.26 7.28 -10.38
C ASP A 102 3.97 6.61 -10.89
N PHE A 103 3.52 7.03 -12.09
CA PHE A 103 2.32 6.46 -12.69
C PHE A 103 2.55 5.00 -13.12
N ARG A 104 1.61 4.11 -12.74
CA ARG A 104 1.63 2.69 -13.09
C ARG A 104 0.31 2.25 -13.72
N PRO A 105 0.32 1.77 -14.99
CA PRO A 105 -0.91 1.36 -15.67
C PRO A 105 -1.74 0.31 -14.93
N ASP A 106 -1.09 -0.65 -14.26
CA ASP A 106 -1.79 -1.69 -13.50
C ASP A 106 -2.60 -1.13 -12.31
N TYR A 107 -2.23 0.04 -11.77
CA TYR A 107 -3.02 0.72 -10.73
C TYR A 107 -4.35 1.26 -11.23
N LYS A 108 -4.45 1.70 -12.49
CA LYS A 108 -5.74 2.13 -13.07
C LYS A 108 -6.77 1.02 -13.08
N LEU A 109 -6.31 -0.22 -13.24
CA LEU A 109 -7.19 -1.38 -13.27
C LEU A 109 -7.78 -1.71 -11.89
N LEU A 110 -7.25 -1.13 -10.79
CA LEU A 110 -7.74 -1.41 -9.44
C LEU A 110 -9.12 -0.81 -9.15
N GLY A 111 -9.56 0.17 -9.93
CA GLY A 111 -10.90 0.76 -9.83
C GLY A 111 -12.05 -0.25 -9.99
N PHE A 112 -11.80 -1.40 -10.70
CA PHE A 112 -12.80 -2.47 -10.80
C PHE A 112 -13.21 -3.03 -9.43
N SER A 113 -12.29 -3.04 -8.46
CA SER A 113 -12.55 -3.61 -7.14
C SER A 113 -13.71 -2.91 -6.42
N LYS A 114 -13.88 -1.59 -6.61
CA LYS A 114 -15.00 -0.86 -6.00
C LYS A 114 -16.31 -1.10 -6.74
N GLN A 115 -16.25 -1.42 -8.03
CA GLN A 115 -17.43 -1.78 -8.83
C GLN A 115 -17.91 -3.19 -8.49
N GLU A 116 -17.00 -4.15 -8.35
CA GLU A 116 -17.32 -5.55 -8.03
C GLU A 116 -17.69 -5.76 -6.55
N TYR A 117 -17.09 -4.96 -5.64
CA TYR A 117 -17.28 -5.08 -4.19
C TYR A 117 -17.75 -3.74 -3.57
N PRO A 118 -18.96 -3.25 -3.92
CA PRO A 118 -19.41 -1.90 -3.56
C PRO A 118 -19.50 -1.67 -2.05
N ASP A 119 -19.82 -2.70 -1.28
CA ASP A 119 -20.01 -2.62 0.18
C ASP A 119 -18.68 -2.70 0.96
N ILE A 120 -17.60 -3.14 0.28
CA ILE A 120 -16.31 -3.28 0.94
C ILE A 120 -15.64 -1.90 1.07
N PRO A 121 -15.21 -1.52 2.29
CA PRO A 121 -14.44 -0.31 2.49
C PRO A 121 -13.15 -0.33 1.68
N MET A 122 -12.88 0.77 0.98
CA MET A 122 -11.61 0.98 0.28
C MET A 122 -10.84 2.10 0.96
N MET A 123 -9.54 1.90 1.17
CA MET A 123 -8.63 2.88 1.74
C MET A 123 -7.51 3.14 0.74
N ALA A 124 -7.27 4.39 0.41
CA ALA A 124 -6.15 4.83 -0.43
C ALA A 124 -5.12 5.56 0.44
N LEU A 125 -3.88 5.11 0.42
CA LEU A 125 -2.77 5.66 1.19
C LEU A 125 -1.72 6.25 0.26
N THR A 126 -1.23 7.43 0.57
CA THR A 126 -0.11 8.05 -0.13
C THR A 126 0.59 9.08 0.73
N ALA A 127 1.92 9.13 0.67
CA ALA A 127 2.71 10.17 1.30
C ALA A 127 2.74 11.48 0.48
N THR A 128 2.45 11.39 -0.83
CA THR A 128 2.65 12.50 -1.77
C THR A 128 1.43 12.66 -2.67
N ALA A 129 0.56 13.62 -2.37
CA ALA A 129 -0.57 13.92 -3.24
C ALA A 129 -0.90 15.42 -3.25
N SER A 130 -0.74 16.05 -4.40
CA SER A 130 -1.33 17.38 -4.65
C SER A 130 -2.86 17.27 -4.71
N VAL A 131 -3.55 18.40 -4.63
CA VAL A 131 -5.02 18.43 -4.74
C VAL A 131 -5.50 17.74 -6.02
N LYS A 132 -4.83 17.98 -7.14
CA LYS A 132 -5.16 17.36 -8.44
C LYS A 132 -5.00 15.85 -8.40
N VAL A 133 -3.91 15.35 -7.82
CA VAL A 133 -3.65 13.90 -7.65
C VAL A 133 -4.70 13.26 -6.75
N LYS A 134 -5.12 13.91 -5.66
CA LYS A 134 -6.18 13.38 -4.77
C LYS A 134 -7.49 13.20 -5.51
N VAL A 135 -7.93 14.22 -6.27
CA VAL A 135 -9.17 14.14 -7.05
C VAL A 135 -9.10 13.01 -8.07
N ASP A 136 -7.96 12.86 -8.73
CA ASP A 136 -7.77 11.79 -9.71
C ASP A 136 -7.79 10.39 -9.06
N ILE A 137 -7.15 10.21 -7.89
CA ILE A 137 -7.20 8.97 -7.11
C ILE A 137 -8.66 8.58 -6.80
N LEU A 138 -9.45 9.50 -6.25
CA LEU A 138 -10.84 9.24 -5.89
C LEU A 138 -11.67 8.83 -7.11
N ASN A 139 -11.50 9.53 -8.23
CA ASN A 139 -12.20 9.23 -9.48
C ASN A 139 -11.80 7.87 -10.05
N GLN A 140 -10.51 7.58 -10.16
CA GLN A 140 -10.00 6.35 -10.77
C GLN A 140 -10.33 5.11 -9.91
N LEU A 141 -10.29 5.24 -8.59
CA LEU A 141 -10.66 4.15 -7.67
C LEU A 141 -12.16 4.06 -7.41
N GLY A 142 -12.97 5.00 -7.89
CA GLY A 142 -14.42 5.02 -7.69
C GLY A 142 -14.82 5.25 -6.22
N ILE A 143 -13.99 5.92 -5.43
CA ILE A 143 -14.26 6.23 -4.03
C ILE A 143 -15.21 7.43 -3.98
N LYS A 144 -16.42 7.20 -3.47
CA LYS A 144 -17.45 8.23 -3.23
C LYS A 144 -17.62 8.42 -1.73
N ASN A 145 -18.01 9.63 -1.31
CA ASN A 145 -18.21 9.98 0.10
C ASN A 145 -16.97 9.68 0.96
N ASP A 146 -15.81 10.12 0.48
CA ASP A 146 -14.53 9.91 1.12
C ASP A 146 -14.38 10.67 2.43
N GLN A 147 -13.67 10.07 3.37
CA GLN A 147 -13.13 10.74 4.54
C GLN A 147 -11.62 10.92 4.32
N VAL A 148 -11.18 12.17 4.22
CA VAL A 148 -9.77 12.48 3.99
C VAL A 148 -9.08 12.79 5.32
N PHE A 149 -8.05 12.02 5.63
CA PHE A 149 -7.13 12.26 6.74
C PHE A 149 -5.83 12.77 6.17
N GLN A 150 -5.41 13.97 6.59
CA GLN A 150 -4.18 14.59 6.12
C GLN A 150 -3.42 15.19 7.30
N GLN A 151 -2.12 14.91 7.35
CA GLN A 151 -1.20 15.58 8.26
C GLN A 151 -0.38 16.62 7.50
N THR A 152 0.11 17.61 8.22
CA THR A 152 1.03 18.61 7.67
C THR A 152 2.36 17.97 7.30
N PHE A 153 2.97 18.44 6.20
CA PHE A 153 4.35 18.08 5.82
C PHE A 153 5.39 18.78 6.66
N ASN A 154 4.99 19.79 7.45
CA ASN A 154 5.92 20.50 8.33
C ASN A 154 6.44 19.57 9.42
N ARG A 155 7.75 19.45 9.50
CA ARG A 155 8.45 18.67 10.53
C ARG A 155 9.20 19.64 11.44
N PRO A 156 8.61 20.08 12.54
CA PRO A 156 9.19 21.14 13.39
C PRO A 156 10.53 20.76 14.01
N HIS A 157 10.85 19.47 14.07
CA HIS A 157 12.14 18.95 14.54
C HIS A 157 13.25 18.93 13.47
N LEU A 158 12.93 19.28 12.20
CA LEU A 158 13.90 19.38 11.12
C LEU A 158 14.15 20.86 10.83
N LEU A 159 15.39 21.29 11.02
CA LEU A 159 15.85 22.63 10.66
C LEU A 159 16.46 22.59 9.25
N TYR A 160 15.80 23.24 8.31
CA TYR A 160 16.32 23.41 6.95
C TYR A 160 17.17 24.68 6.89
N MET A 161 18.42 24.54 6.46
CA MET A 161 19.35 25.67 6.29
C MET A 161 19.96 25.63 4.89
N VAL A 162 20.09 26.79 4.28
CA VAL A 162 20.82 26.96 3.03
C VAL A 162 22.11 27.73 3.32
N ARG A 163 23.23 27.18 2.91
CA ARG A 163 24.55 27.79 3.04
C ARG A 163 25.21 27.89 1.69
N GLN A 164 25.99 28.96 1.50
CA GLN A 164 26.74 29.11 0.28
C GLN A 164 27.89 28.08 0.24
N LYS A 165 28.00 27.37 -0.90
CA LYS A 165 29.08 26.41 -1.12
C LYS A 165 30.41 27.12 -1.31
N ASN A 166 31.43 26.69 -0.57
CA ASN A 166 32.81 27.18 -0.66
C ASN A 166 33.81 26.00 -0.71
N LYS A 167 35.10 26.28 -0.82
CA LYS A 167 36.16 25.27 -0.90
C LYS A 167 36.23 24.36 0.35
N ASN A 168 35.76 24.84 1.52
CA ASN A 168 35.84 24.14 2.80
C ASN A 168 34.53 23.51 3.21
N THR A 169 33.49 23.49 2.36
CA THR A 169 32.13 23.02 2.69
C THR A 169 32.12 21.62 3.31
N ILE A 170 32.94 20.69 2.79
CA ILE A 170 33.01 19.32 3.31
C ILE A 170 33.57 19.31 4.74
N LEU A 171 34.61 20.06 4.99
CA LEU A 171 35.23 20.16 6.32
C LEU A 171 34.27 20.81 7.33
N GLU A 172 33.58 21.87 6.93
CA GLU A 172 32.55 22.52 7.75
C GLU A 172 31.42 21.57 8.11
N MET A 173 30.88 20.80 7.14
CA MET A 173 29.86 19.78 7.38
C MET A 173 30.36 18.69 8.33
N THR A 174 31.58 18.20 8.12
CA THR A 174 32.17 17.16 8.99
C THR A 174 32.33 17.65 10.43
N ASN A 175 32.78 18.88 10.61
CA ASN A 175 32.92 19.47 11.94
C ASN A 175 31.56 19.70 12.62
N GLU A 176 30.56 20.14 11.86
CA GLU A 176 29.23 20.35 12.40
C GLU A 176 28.56 19.02 12.85
N ILE A 177 28.72 17.94 12.07
CA ILE A 177 28.24 16.61 12.47
C ILE A 177 28.93 16.16 13.77
N LYS A 178 30.25 16.29 13.87
CA LYS A 178 31.03 15.90 15.05
C LYS A 178 30.69 16.70 16.31
N THR A 179 30.24 17.95 16.16
CA THR A 179 29.94 18.83 17.29
C THR A 179 28.50 18.74 17.78
N ARG A 180 27.58 18.25 16.93
CA ARG A 180 26.15 18.16 17.25
C ARG A 180 25.65 16.76 17.56
N PHE A 181 26.39 15.75 17.16
CA PHE A 181 26.09 14.32 17.32
C PHE A 181 27.30 13.54 17.85
#